data_b5c075c29477f561da3fc71500067e1e
#
_entry.id   b5c075c29477f561da3fc71500067e1e
#
_cell.length_a   1.000
_cell.length_b   1.000
_cell.length_c   1.000
_cell.angle_alpha   90.00
_cell.angle_beta   90.00
_cell.angle_gamma   90.00
#
_symmetry.space_group_name_H-M   'P 1'
#
loop_
_entity.id
_entity.type
_entity.pdbx_description
1 polymer ?
#
loop_
_entity_poly.entity_id
_entity_poly.type
_entity_poly.pdbx_seq_one_letter_code
_entity_poly.pdbx_strand_id
1 'polypeptide(L)'
;AMLYEIAPEHKVKTFEETGDIDFAYEIPGLARYRANFFMQRNGVGAVFREIPSTIMTAEQLGLPPVVSKLATLPRGLVLVTGPTGSGKSTTLASIIDVANRARKDHIITVEDPIEFVHQSQGCIVNHREVGLHTETFSTALRGALREDPDIILVGEMRDLETISLAVE
;
A
#
# COMPACT_ATOMS: atom_id res chain seq x y z
N ALA A 1 -17.71 -5.96 -22.18
CA ALA A 1 -18.54 -4.83 -21.76
C ALA A 1 -18.50 -4.71 -20.22
N MET A 2 -18.94 -5.73 -19.47
CA MET A 2 -19.05 -5.70 -17.99
C MET A 2 -17.75 -5.37 -17.25
N LEU A 3 -16.58 -5.88 -17.67
CA LEU A 3 -15.31 -5.60 -17.00
C LEU A 3 -14.88 -4.14 -17.14
N TYR A 4 -15.18 -3.51 -18.27
CA TYR A 4 -14.85 -2.09 -18.49
C TYR A 4 -15.66 -1.14 -17.61
N GLU A 5 -16.81 -1.55 -17.10
CA GLU A 5 -17.67 -0.72 -16.23
C GLU A 5 -17.10 -0.53 -14.82
N ILE A 6 -16.22 -1.43 -14.37
CA ILE A 6 -15.61 -1.36 -13.04
C ILE A 6 -14.18 -0.81 -13.06
N ALA A 7 -13.55 -0.74 -14.24
CA ALA A 7 -12.21 -0.18 -14.37
C ALA A 7 -12.24 1.35 -14.47
N PRO A 8 -11.33 2.07 -13.80
CA PRO A 8 -11.18 3.51 -13.96
C PRO A 8 -10.92 3.87 -15.44
N GLU A 9 -11.50 4.95 -15.93
CA GLU A 9 -11.44 5.34 -17.35
C GLU A 9 -10.00 5.45 -17.89
N HIS A 10 -9.09 6.04 -17.09
CA HIS A 10 -7.67 6.14 -17.47
C HIS A 10 -6.98 4.76 -17.58
N LYS A 11 -7.42 3.77 -16.77
CA LYS A 11 -6.91 2.39 -16.82
C LYS A 11 -7.46 1.63 -18.02
N VAL A 12 -8.71 1.90 -18.44
CA VAL A 12 -9.28 1.31 -19.67
C VAL A 12 -8.43 1.68 -20.87
N LYS A 13 -8.04 2.95 -21.01
CA LYS A 13 -7.17 3.42 -22.10
C LYS A 13 -5.82 2.70 -22.07
N THR A 14 -5.18 2.61 -20.92
CA THR A 14 -3.93 1.86 -20.77
C THR A 14 -4.10 0.39 -21.16
N PHE A 15 -5.22 -0.24 -20.75
CA PHE A 15 -5.51 -1.62 -21.12
C PHE A 15 -5.66 -1.83 -22.62
N GLU A 16 -6.30 -0.90 -23.32
CA GLU A 16 -6.45 -0.97 -24.78
C GLU A 16 -5.10 -0.85 -25.50
N GLU A 17 -4.12 -0.15 -24.92
CA GLU A 17 -2.77 0.01 -25.46
C GLU A 17 -1.84 -1.16 -25.09
N THR A 18 -1.92 -1.68 -23.87
CA THR A 18 -0.95 -2.64 -23.31
C THR A 18 -1.46 -4.07 -23.20
N GLY A 19 -2.78 -4.26 -23.11
CA GLY A 19 -3.42 -5.57 -22.91
C GLY A 19 -3.34 -6.09 -21.47
N ASP A 20 -2.83 -5.30 -20.51
CA ASP A 20 -2.68 -5.67 -19.10
C ASP A 20 -2.79 -4.44 -18.20
N ILE A 21 -3.57 -4.51 -17.11
CA ILE A 21 -3.65 -3.46 -16.09
C ILE A 21 -3.88 -4.03 -14.70
N ASP A 22 -3.29 -3.38 -13.70
CA ASP A 22 -3.60 -3.54 -12.28
C ASP A 22 -4.30 -2.29 -11.74
N PHE A 23 -5.29 -2.49 -10.86
CA PHE A 23 -5.94 -1.40 -10.12
C PHE A 23 -6.63 -1.93 -8.87
N ALA A 24 -6.90 -1.03 -7.91
CA ALA A 24 -7.74 -1.36 -6.76
C ALA A 24 -9.22 -1.10 -7.11
N TYR A 25 -10.08 -2.04 -6.73
CA TYR A 25 -11.53 -1.94 -6.88
C TYR A 25 -12.20 -2.16 -5.52
N GLU A 26 -13.01 -1.19 -5.11
CA GLU A 26 -13.72 -1.23 -3.84
C GLU A 26 -15.22 -1.34 -4.07
N ILE A 27 -15.85 -2.28 -3.36
CA ILE A 27 -17.29 -2.37 -3.22
C ILE A 27 -17.64 -1.83 -1.83
N PRO A 28 -18.23 -0.62 -1.73
CA PRO A 28 -18.51 0.01 -0.45
C PRO A 28 -19.31 -0.90 0.47
N GLY A 29 -18.84 -1.04 1.71
CA GLY A 29 -19.48 -1.88 2.73
C GLY A 29 -19.31 -3.40 2.56
N LEU A 30 -18.59 -3.86 1.53
CA LEU A 30 -18.35 -5.28 1.29
C LEU A 30 -16.84 -5.63 1.37
N ALA A 31 -16.07 -5.23 0.37
CA ALA A 31 -14.66 -5.57 0.29
C ALA A 31 -13.92 -4.69 -0.71
N ARG A 32 -12.58 -4.66 -0.56
CA ARG A 32 -11.65 -4.08 -1.52
C ARG A 32 -10.89 -5.19 -2.22
N TYR A 33 -10.63 -5.04 -3.51
CA TYR A 33 -9.96 -6.02 -4.35
C TYR A 33 -8.80 -5.40 -5.10
N ARG A 34 -7.72 -6.15 -5.27
CA ARG A 34 -6.75 -5.93 -6.32
C ARG A 34 -7.27 -6.63 -7.57
N ALA A 35 -7.55 -5.88 -8.62
CA ALA A 35 -8.00 -6.36 -9.91
C ALA A 35 -6.85 -6.33 -10.90
N ASN A 36 -6.61 -7.45 -11.60
CA ASN A 36 -5.75 -7.52 -12.76
C ASN A 36 -6.59 -7.91 -13.97
N PHE A 37 -6.60 -7.09 -15.02
CA PHE A 37 -7.19 -7.39 -16.30
C PHE A 37 -6.09 -7.73 -17.29
N PHE A 38 -6.31 -8.75 -18.09
CA PHE A 38 -5.34 -9.21 -19.08
C PHE A 38 -6.04 -9.69 -20.36
N MET A 39 -5.36 -9.48 -21.48
CA MET A 39 -5.81 -10.01 -22.76
C MET A 39 -5.35 -11.46 -22.91
N GLN A 40 -6.24 -12.34 -23.33
CA GLN A 40 -5.95 -13.73 -23.61
C GLN A 40 -6.72 -14.20 -24.87
N ARG A 41 -6.43 -15.41 -25.36
CA ARG A 41 -6.94 -15.94 -26.64
C ARG A 41 -8.45 -15.77 -26.85
N ASN A 42 -9.24 -15.93 -25.80
CA ASN A 42 -10.71 -15.89 -25.87
C ASN A 42 -11.30 -14.52 -25.52
N GLY A 43 -10.47 -13.48 -25.40
CA GLY A 43 -10.86 -12.11 -25.05
C GLY A 43 -10.27 -11.65 -23.72
N VAL A 44 -10.92 -10.70 -23.07
CA VAL A 44 -10.47 -10.15 -21.79
C VAL A 44 -10.69 -11.14 -20.66
N GLY A 45 -9.64 -11.40 -19.87
CA GLY A 45 -9.70 -12.08 -18.59
C GLY A 45 -9.53 -11.11 -17.43
N ALA A 46 -9.98 -11.49 -16.24
CA ALA A 46 -9.77 -10.73 -15.02
C ALA A 46 -9.54 -11.66 -13.82
N VAL A 47 -8.65 -11.26 -12.93
CA VAL A 47 -8.41 -11.89 -11.63
C VAL A 47 -8.64 -10.86 -10.54
N PHE A 48 -9.41 -11.24 -9.52
CA PHE A 48 -9.65 -10.40 -8.34
C PHE A 48 -9.07 -11.10 -7.12
N ARG A 49 -8.26 -10.36 -6.36
CA ARG A 49 -7.73 -10.80 -5.07
C ARG A 49 -8.29 -9.87 -3.99
N GLU A 50 -8.99 -10.44 -3.03
CA GLU A 50 -9.51 -9.68 -1.91
C GLU A 50 -8.35 -9.09 -1.08
N ILE A 51 -8.49 -7.80 -0.74
CA ILE A 51 -7.60 -7.07 0.16
C ILE A 51 -8.27 -7.09 1.53
N PRO A 52 -7.62 -7.65 2.57
CA PRO A 52 -8.21 -7.72 3.91
C PRO A 52 -8.58 -6.34 4.44
N SER A 53 -9.81 -6.18 4.92
CA SER A 53 -10.29 -4.93 5.51
C SER A 53 -9.87 -4.78 6.99
N THR A 54 -9.49 -5.88 7.63
CA THR A 54 -9.14 -5.91 9.06
C THR A 54 -7.64 -6.01 9.24
N ILE A 55 -7.07 -5.05 9.97
CA ILE A 55 -5.67 -5.08 10.38
C ILE A 55 -5.57 -5.93 11.64
N MET A 56 -4.80 -7.01 11.57
CA MET A 56 -4.51 -7.86 12.73
C MET A 56 -3.46 -7.20 13.63
N THR A 57 -3.64 -7.31 14.92
CA THR A 57 -2.65 -6.82 15.90
C THR A 57 -1.39 -7.70 15.91
N ALA A 58 -0.29 -7.15 16.43
CA ALA A 58 0.97 -7.90 16.55
C ALA A 58 0.80 -9.18 17.39
N GLU A 59 -0.05 -9.13 18.44
CA GLU A 59 -0.38 -10.27 19.30
C GLU A 59 -1.16 -11.34 18.52
N GLN A 60 -2.17 -10.94 17.74
CA GLN A 60 -2.96 -11.87 16.91
C GLN A 60 -2.11 -12.56 15.86
N LEU A 61 -1.09 -11.86 15.34
CA LEU A 61 -0.12 -12.40 14.38
C LEU A 61 0.96 -13.26 15.06
N GLY A 62 1.02 -13.29 16.38
CA GLY A 62 2.08 -13.99 17.13
C GLY A 62 3.47 -13.37 16.92
N LEU A 63 3.54 -12.08 16.61
CA LEU A 63 4.80 -11.38 16.39
C LEU A 63 5.57 -11.19 17.69
N PRO A 64 6.91 -11.35 17.68
CA PRO A 64 7.72 -11.07 18.86
C PRO A 64 7.53 -9.62 19.35
N PRO A 65 7.57 -9.37 20.70
CA PRO A 65 7.38 -8.02 21.24
C PRO A 65 8.34 -6.96 20.71
N VAL A 66 9.49 -7.36 20.21
CA VAL A 66 10.46 -6.45 19.55
C VAL A 66 9.87 -5.78 18.31
N VAL A 67 8.98 -6.45 17.59
CA VAL A 67 8.33 -5.89 16.38
C VAL A 67 7.46 -4.70 16.76
N SER A 68 6.66 -4.79 17.82
CA SER A 68 5.86 -3.65 18.31
C SER A 68 6.74 -2.49 18.78
N LYS A 69 7.95 -2.75 19.29
CA LYS A 69 8.91 -1.69 19.68
C LYS A 69 9.42 -0.89 18.48
N LEU A 70 9.45 -1.47 17.27
CA LEU A 70 9.84 -0.75 16.07
C LEU A 70 8.93 0.46 15.80
N ALA A 71 7.63 0.34 16.12
CA ALA A 71 6.65 1.42 15.99
C ALA A 71 6.93 2.63 16.89
N THR A 72 7.76 2.47 17.93
CA THR A 72 8.08 3.52 18.90
C THR A 72 9.45 4.14 18.69
N LEU A 73 10.20 3.70 17.68
CA LEU A 73 11.50 4.28 17.37
C LEU A 73 11.34 5.75 16.95
N PRO A 74 12.22 6.64 17.45
CA PRO A 74 12.13 8.07 17.13
C PRO A 74 12.62 8.38 15.70
N ARG A 75 13.44 7.52 15.12
CA ARG A 75 14.04 7.65 13.79
C ARG A 75 14.72 6.37 13.34
N GLY A 76 14.99 6.27 12.06
CA GLY A 76 15.73 5.17 11.43
C GLY A 76 14.89 4.44 10.38
N LEU A 77 15.52 3.51 9.70
CA LEU A 77 14.91 2.70 8.65
C LEU A 77 14.61 1.30 9.19
N VAL A 78 13.38 0.83 8.97
CA VAL A 78 12.96 -0.54 9.25
C VAL A 78 12.68 -1.25 7.93
N LEU A 79 13.38 -2.35 7.67
CA LEU A 79 13.20 -3.17 6.48
C LEU A 79 12.49 -4.47 6.83
N VAL A 80 11.39 -4.75 6.12
CA VAL A 80 10.67 -6.02 6.19
C VAL A 80 10.87 -6.76 4.88
N THR A 81 11.62 -7.85 4.92
CA THR A 81 12.02 -8.62 3.72
C THR A 81 11.49 -10.04 3.77
N GLY A 82 11.36 -10.66 2.61
CA GLY A 82 10.90 -12.04 2.46
C GLY A 82 10.21 -12.29 1.12
N PRO A 83 9.94 -13.55 0.77
CA PRO A 83 9.24 -13.90 -0.46
C PRO A 83 7.78 -13.42 -0.45
N THR A 84 7.15 -13.45 -1.63
CA THR A 84 5.71 -13.18 -1.75
C THR A 84 4.91 -14.14 -0.86
N GLY A 85 3.90 -13.63 -0.17
CA GLY A 85 3.05 -14.43 0.73
C GLY A 85 3.66 -14.70 2.12
N SER A 86 4.84 -14.17 2.44
CA SER A 86 5.47 -14.37 3.76
C SER A 86 4.90 -13.49 4.89
N GLY A 87 3.92 -12.62 4.59
CA GLY A 87 3.29 -11.76 5.57
C GLY A 87 3.96 -10.39 5.75
N LYS A 88 4.80 -9.94 4.80
CA LYS A 88 5.45 -8.61 4.88
C LYS A 88 4.47 -7.46 5.10
N SER A 89 3.50 -7.33 4.21
CA SER A 89 2.50 -6.25 4.26
C SER A 89 1.62 -6.34 5.51
N THR A 90 1.25 -7.56 5.92
CA THR A 90 0.50 -7.79 7.16
C THR A 90 1.30 -7.37 8.39
N THR A 91 2.60 -7.67 8.42
CA THR A 91 3.52 -7.26 9.50
C THR A 91 3.68 -5.75 9.52
N LEU A 92 3.91 -5.11 8.35
CA LEU A 92 4.00 -3.66 8.25
C LEU A 92 2.72 -2.97 8.69
N ALA A 93 1.54 -3.47 8.26
CA ALA A 93 0.26 -2.94 8.69
C ALA A 93 0.08 -3.00 10.21
N SER A 94 0.50 -4.11 10.83
CA SER A 94 0.47 -4.26 12.29
C SER A 94 1.40 -3.25 12.99
N ILE A 95 2.60 -3.01 12.48
CA ILE A 95 3.54 -2.01 13.04
C ILE A 95 2.96 -0.60 12.92
N ILE A 96 2.40 -0.25 11.77
CA ILE A 96 1.75 1.05 11.54
C ILE A 96 0.52 1.22 12.45
N ASP A 97 -0.28 0.18 12.66
CA ASP A 97 -1.42 0.23 13.57
C ASP A 97 -0.99 0.49 15.02
N VAL A 98 0.10 -0.13 15.48
CA VAL A 98 0.68 0.16 16.82
C VAL A 98 1.09 1.63 16.91
N ALA A 99 1.79 2.17 15.91
CA ALA A 99 2.19 3.58 15.88
C ALA A 99 0.96 4.51 15.86
N ASN A 100 -0.02 4.21 15.00
CA ASN A 100 -1.24 4.99 14.84
C ASN A 100 -2.08 5.08 16.13
N ARG A 101 -2.06 4.04 16.96
CA ARG A 101 -2.76 4.04 18.26
C ARG A 101 -1.97 4.73 19.36
N ALA A 102 -0.64 4.60 19.35
CA ALA A 102 0.20 4.99 20.48
C ALA A 102 0.78 6.40 20.35
N ARG A 103 0.88 6.94 19.15
CA ARG A 103 1.55 8.22 18.86
C ARG A 103 0.54 9.29 18.43
N LYS A 104 1.03 10.53 18.29
CA LYS A 104 0.27 11.69 17.76
C LYS A 104 1.04 12.32 16.62
N ASP A 105 1.29 11.52 15.62
CA ASP A 105 2.21 11.78 14.53
C ASP A 105 1.49 11.87 13.18
N HIS A 106 2.23 12.27 12.14
CA HIS A 106 1.79 12.22 10.76
C HIS A 106 2.39 11.00 10.06
N ILE A 107 1.55 10.08 9.63
CA ILE A 107 1.93 8.86 8.89
C ILE A 107 1.54 9.03 7.43
N ILE A 108 2.50 8.84 6.53
CA ILE A 108 2.24 8.80 5.08
C ILE A 108 2.55 7.39 4.58
N THR A 109 1.63 6.78 3.83
CA THR A 109 1.91 5.54 3.12
C THR A 109 2.00 5.78 1.62
N VAL A 110 2.96 5.12 0.97
CA VAL A 110 3.13 5.11 -0.49
C VAL A 110 3.15 3.65 -0.95
N GLU A 111 2.14 3.25 -1.69
CA GLU A 111 1.88 1.84 -2.03
C GLU A 111 1.41 1.68 -3.48
N ASP A 112 1.53 0.45 -4.04
CA ASP A 112 1.07 0.11 -5.39
C ASP A 112 0.53 -1.35 -5.45
N PRO A 113 -0.79 -1.55 -5.24
CA PRO A 113 -1.77 -0.63 -4.66
C PRO A 113 -1.72 -0.61 -3.12
N ILE A 114 -2.54 0.26 -2.49
CA ILE A 114 -2.73 0.26 -1.03
C ILE A 114 -3.27 -1.11 -0.59
N GLU A 115 -2.52 -1.81 0.29
CA GLU A 115 -2.92 -3.15 0.78
C GLU A 115 -3.77 -3.08 2.06
N PHE A 116 -3.57 -2.07 2.92
CA PHE A 116 -4.36 -1.89 4.14
C PHE A 116 -4.73 -0.42 4.32
N VAL A 117 -6.00 -0.15 4.58
CA VAL A 117 -6.47 1.21 4.85
C VAL A 117 -6.50 1.45 6.34
N HIS A 118 -5.56 2.27 6.81
CA HIS A 118 -5.51 2.70 8.21
C HIS A 118 -6.41 3.91 8.42
N GLN A 119 -7.40 3.77 9.29
CA GLN A 119 -8.17 4.92 9.77
C GLN A 119 -7.33 5.72 10.76
N SER A 120 -7.34 7.04 10.65
CA SER A 120 -6.67 7.91 11.63
C SER A 120 -7.22 7.68 13.03
N GLN A 121 -6.34 7.45 14.01
CA GLN A 121 -6.66 7.24 15.41
C GLN A 121 -5.91 8.27 16.27
N GLY A 122 -4.74 7.91 16.85
CA GLY A 122 -3.84 8.87 17.49
C GLY A 122 -3.07 9.71 16.49
N CYS A 123 -2.71 9.11 15.36
CA CYS A 123 -2.02 9.76 14.24
C CYS A 123 -2.97 10.23 13.16
N ILE A 124 -2.50 11.18 12.33
CA ILE A 124 -3.09 11.46 11.02
C ILE A 124 -2.46 10.50 10.03
N VAL A 125 -3.27 9.75 9.27
CA VAL A 125 -2.76 8.81 8.27
C VAL A 125 -3.24 9.22 6.88
N ASN A 126 -2.29 9.46 5.99
CA ASN A 126 -2.52 9.77 4.58
C ASN A 126 -1.99 8.65 3.70
N HIS A 127 -2.83 8.15 2.81
CA HIS A 127 -2.49 7.09 1.87
C HIS A 127 -2.27 7.66 0.48
N ARG A 128 -1.16 7.29 -0.16
CA ARG A 128 -0.84 7.63 -1.55
C ARG A 128 -0.64 6.37 -2.37
N GLU A 129 -1.49 6.14 -3.34
CA GLU A 129 -1.42 5.02 -4.26
C GLU A 129 -0.74 5.46 -5.56
N VAL A 130 0.26 4.71 -5.99
CA VAL A 130 0.94 4.93 -7.27
C VAL A 130 -0.03 4.63 -8.42
N GLY A 131 -0.01 5.47 -9.43
CA GLY A 131 -0.92 5.39 -10.57
C GLY A 131 -2.31 6.00 -10.34
N LEU A 132 -2.65 6.38 -9.08
CA LEU A 132 -3.91 7.03 -8.73
C LEU A 132 -3.68 8.42 -8.11
N HIS A 133 -2.85 8.50 -7.08
CA HIS A 133 -2.58 9.73 -6.33
C HIS A 133 -1.19 10.31 -6.63
N THR A 134 -0.32 9.54 -7.26
CA THR A 134 1.05 9.90 -7.63
C THR A 134 1.50 9.06 -8.82
N GLU A 135 2.45 9.55 -9.58
CA GLU A 135 2.95 8.82 -10.75
C GLU A 135 3.90 7.68 -10.39
N THR A 136 4.81 7.91 -9.43
CA THR A 136 5.84 6.95 -9.04
C THR A 136 6.09 6.98 -7.52
N PHE A 137 6.77 5.96 -7.00
CA PHE A 137 7.23 5.95 -5.62
C PHE A 137 8.19 7.11 -5.33
N SER A 138 9.14 7.39 -6.20
CA SER A 138 10.11 8.48 -6.03
C SER A 138 9.43 9.85 -6.02
N THR A 139 8.47 10.10 -6.91
CA THR A 139 7.68 11.34 -6.91
C THR A 139 6.89 11.50 -5.62
N ALA A 140 6.27 10.42 -5.15
CA ALA A 140 5.53 10.43 -3.89
C ALA A 140 6.42 10.73 -2.68
N LEU A 141 7.60 10.09 -2.60
CA LEU A 141 8.56 10.31 -1.51
C LEU A 141 9.11 11.74 -1.50
N ARG A 142 9.47 12.29 -2.67
CA ARG A 142 9.89 13.71 -2.77
C ARG A 142 8.80 14.67 -2.28
N GLY A 143 7.54 14.34 -2.52
CA GLY A 143 6.39 15.07 -1.98
C GLY A 143 6.29 14.91 -0.47
N ALA A 144 6.28 13.68 0.00
CA ALA A 144 6.14 13.30 1.40
C ALA A 144 7.17 13.99 2.30
N LEU A 145 8.43 14.07 1.90
CA LEU A 145 9.50 14.77 2.63
C LEU A 145 9.21 16.27 2.89
N ARG A 146 8.24 16.86 2.18
CA ARG A 146 7.81 18.27 2.36
C ARG A 146 6.48 18.39 3.10
N GLU A 147 5.88 17.27 3.47
CA GLU A 147 4.57 17.20 4.12
C GLU A 147 4.69 17.01 5.64
N ASP A 148 5.87 17.23 6.21
CA ASP A 148 6.19 17.06 7.63
C ASP A 148 5.79 15.69 8.18
N PRO A 149 6.28 14.59 7.59
CA PRO A 149 5.97 13.24 8.04
C PRO A 149 6.85 12.85 9.23
N ASP A 150 6.26 12.18 10.20
CA ASP A 150 7.00 11.49 11.27
C ASP A 150 7.31 10.04 10.90
N ILE A 151 6.41 9.42 10.11
CA ILE A 151 6.54 8.04 9.65
C ILE A 151 6.15 7.96 8.17
N ILE A 152 7.02 7.36 7.37
CA ILE A 152 6.70 7.04 5.98
C ILE A 152 6.74 5.51 5.81
N LEU A 153 5.64 4.91 5.35
CA LEU A 153 5.61 3.54 4.87
C LEU A 153 5.81 3.54 3.35
N VAL A 154 6.82 2.83 2.89
CA VAL A 154 7.07 2.59 1.45
C VAL A 154 6.76 1.13 1.17
N GLY A 155 5.72 0.86 0.38
CA GLY A 155 5.24 -0.50 0.12
C GLY A 155 6.27 -1.40 -0.55
N GLU A 156 7.08 -0.82 -1.44
CA GLU A 156 8.21 -1.51 -2.07
C GLU A 156 9.28 -0.53 -2.57
N MET A 157 10.51 -1.01 -2.69
CA MET A 157 11.64 -0.27 -3.20
C MET A 157 12.33 -1.10 -4.30
N ARG A 158 12.05 -0.78 -5.57
CA ARG A 158 12.57 -1.52 -6.73
C ARG A 158 13.67 -0.79 -7.48
N ASP A 159 13.78 0.50 -7.31
CA ASP A 159 14.75 1.34 -8.02
C ASP A 159 15.65 2.12 -7.05
N LEU A 160 16.83 2.50 -7.56
CA LEU A 160 17.84 3.16 -6.76
C LEU A 160 17.39 4.55 -6.25
N GLU A 161 16.58 5.25 -7.03
CA GLU A 161 16.09 6.58 -6.64
C GLU A 161 15.16 6.48 -5.44
N THR A 162 14.19 5.57 -5.47
CA THR A 162 13.29 5.29 -4.34
C THR A 162 14.06 4.86 -3.09
N ILE A 163 15.08 3.99 -3.26
CA ILE A 163 15.94 3.56 -2.14
C ILE A 163 16.71 4.74 -1.55
N SER A 164 17.31 5.59 -2.38
CA SER A 164 18.08 6.75 -1.92
C SER A 164 17.22 7.71 -1.11
N LEU A 165 16.01 8.02 -1.59
CA LEU A 165 15.06 8.89 -0.89
C LEU A 165 14.54 8.30 0.42
N ALA A 166 14.43 6.98 0.50
CA ALA A 166 13.97 6.30 1.73
C ALA A 166 15.05 6.23 2.83
N VAL A 167 16.32 6.46 2.48
CA VAL A 167 17.46 6.45 3.42
C VAL A 167 17.77 7.87 3.94
N GLU A 168 17.36 8.92 3.21
CA GLU A 168 17.50 10.34 3.65
C GLU A 168 16.60 10.64 4.86
#